data_2417a7cc4131f5cba8c5c93f220b1a19
#
_entry.id   2417a7cc4131f5cba8c5c93f220b1a19
#
_cell.length_a   1.000
_cell.length_b   1.000
_cell.length_c   1.000
_cell.angle_alpha   90.00
_cell.angle_beta   90.00
_cell.angle_gamma   90.00
#
_symmetry.space_group_name_H-M   'P 1'
#
loop_
_entity.id
_entity.type
_entity.pdbx_description
1 polymer ?
#
loop_
_entity_poly.entity_id
_entity_poly.type
_entity_poly.pdbx_seq_one_letter_code
_entity_poly.pdbx_strand_id
1 'polypeptide(L)'
;MTVLINHRLCNGCPDHDEGRCEEICPGDLFYRHEGQARLREPSDCWDCFSCVKACPRAALSIELPFQISEARLRLTARIKENHIVWKLRDHADKALLSYTIKNRQEVVRAKDDV
;
A
#
# COMPACT_ATOMS: atom_id res chain seq x y z
N MET A 1 -13.85 0.59 1.39
CA MET A 1 -12.53 0.14 1.88
C MET A 1 -11.80 1.33 2.47
N THR A 2 -10.88 1.09 3.37
CA THR A 2 -10.16 2.16 4.06
C THR A 2 -8.68 1.83 4.14
N VAL A 3 -7.83 2.80 3.80
CA VAL A 3 -6.39 2.65 3.97
C VAL A 3 -6.03 2.84 5.44
N LEU A 4 -5.17 1.97 5.95
CA LEU A 4 -4.69 2.01 7.33
C LEU A 4 -3.18 2.25 7.33
N ILE A 5 -2.72 3.05 8.26
CA ILE A 5 -1.30 3.36 8.43
C ILE A 5 -0.80 2.70 9.72
N ASN A 6 0.22 1.84 9.57
CA ASN A 6 0.88 1.28 10.74
C ASN A 6 2.02 2.23 11.17
N HIS A 7 1.76 3.02 12.18
CA HIS A 7 2.72 4.04 12.65
C HIS A 7 3.99 3.47 13.27
N ARG A 8 4.00 2.19 13.60
CA ARG A 8 5.23 1.50 14.05
C ARG A 8 6.20 1.29 12.91
N LEU A 9 5.69 1.14 11.69
CA LEU A 9 6.49 0.90 10.50
C LEU A 9 6.77 2.17 9.70
N CYS A 10 5.85 3.13 9.72
CA CYS A 10 6.00 4.37 8.99
C CYS A 10 7.10 5.25 9.59
N ASN A 11 8.09 5.63 8.78
CA ASN A 11 9.14 6.55 9.19
C ASN A 11 9.09 7.90 8.47
N GLY A 12 8.03 8.16 7.72
CA GLY A 12 7.84 9.42 6.99
C GLY A 12 8.73 9.59 5.77
N CYS A 13 9.42 8.54 5.33
CA CYS A 13 10.33 8.58 4.18
C CYS A 13 11.33 9.75 4.30
N PRO A 14 12.22 9.75 5.31
CA PRO A 14 13.07 10.92 5.61
C PRO A 14 14.07 11.26 4.52
N ASP A 15 14.39 10.33 3.63
CA ASP A 15 15.32 10.53 2.53
C ASP A 15 14.67 11.14 1.28
N HIS A 16 13.38 11.47 1.35
CA HIS A 16 12.60 12.02 0.23
C HIS A 16 11.96 13.34 0.64
N ASP A 17 11.80 14.25 -0.32
CA ASP A 17 11.12 15.53 -0.11
C ASP A 17 9.65 15.33 0.28
N GLU A 18 9.03 14.32 -0.31
CA GLU A 18 7.67 13.89 0.02
C GLU A 18 7.68 12.41 0.35
N GLY A 19 6.72 11.94 1.14
CA GLY A 19 6.51 10.52 1.36
C GLY A 19 6.16 9.83 0.06
N ARG A 20 6.54 8.56 -0.09
CA ARG A 20 6.21 7.80 -1.29
C ARG A 20 4.69 7.70 -1.49
N CYS A 21 3.94 7.58 -0.39
CA CYS A 21 2.49 7.57 -0.43
C CYS A 21 1.91 8.93 -0.85
N GLU A 22 2.50 10.02 -0.39
CA GLU A 22 2.09 11.37 -0.79
C GLU A 22 2.25 11.58 -2.29
N GLU A 23 3.40 11.18 -2.81
CA GLU A 23 3.78 11.36 -4.20
C GLU A 23 2.88 10.58 -5.16
N ILE A 24 2.52 9.35 -4.78
CA ILE A 24 1.81 8.43 -5.67
C ILE A 24 0.29 8.56 -5.60
N CYS A 25 -0.26 9.10 -4.51
CA CYS A 25 -1.72 9.15 -4.31
C CYS A 25 -2.39 10.09 -5.31
N PRO A 26 -3.28 9.60 -6.18
CA PRO A 26 -3.94 10.45 -7.17
C PRO A 26 -4.89 11.47 -6.56
N GLY A 27 -5.38 11.23 -5.35
CA GLY A 27 -6.28 12.14 -4.65
C GLY A 27 -5.58 13.09 -3.71
N ASP A 28 -4.24 13.04 -3.63
CA ASP A 28 -3.45 13.89 -2.71
C ASP A 28 -3.94 13.78 -1.27
N LEU A 29 -4.16 12.56 -0.80
CA LEU A 29 -4.74 12.31 0.51
C LEU A 29 -3.73 12.24 1.65
N PHE A 30 -2.45 12.08 1.34
CA PHE A 30 -1.42 11.92 2.35
C PHE A 30 -0.67 13.22 2.60
N TYR A 31 -0.24 13.43 3.83
CA TYR A 31 0.69 14.49 4.20
C TYR A 31 1.58 13.97 5.32
N ARG A 32 2.74 14.61 5.50
CA ARG A 32 3.63 14.25 6.60
C ARG A 32 3.43 15.19 7.78
N HIS A 33 3.38 14.61 8.97
CA HIS A 33 3.29 15.35 10.21
C HIS A 33 4.05 14.58 11.29
N GLU A 34 4.95 15.27 11.97
CA GLU A 34 5.79 14.68 13.02
C GLU A 34 6.52 13.41 12.55
N GLY A 35 7.03 13.44 11.31
CA GLY A 35 7.83 12.36 10.76
C GLY A 35 7.05 11.12 10.35
N GLN A 36 5.73 11.23 10.20
CA GLN A 36 4.89 10.11 9.79
C GLN A 36 3.81 10.56 8.82
N ALA A 37 3.32 9.62 8.02
CA ALA A 37 2.23 9.88 7.09
C ALA A 37 0.90 9.99 7.85
N ARG A 38 0.06 10.88 7.35
CA ARG A 38 -1.32 11.10 7.84
C ARG A 38 -2.25 11.20 6.65
N LEU A 39 -3.53 10.94 6.89
CA LEU A 39 -4.58 11.07 5.87
C LEU A 39 -5.39 12.34 6.09
N ARG A 40 -5.66 13.07 5.00
CA ARG A 40 -6.51 14.26 5.04
C ARG A 40 -7.97 13.88 5.23
N GLU A 41 -8.50 13.09 4.32
CA GLU A 41 -9.90 12.63 4.35
C GLU A 41 -9.98 11.20 3.82
N PRO A 42 -10.04 10.21 4.73
CA PRO A 42 -10.04 8.80 4.31
C PRO A 42 -11.18 8.42 3.36
N SER A 43 -12.32 9.10 3.45
CA SER A 43 -13.47 8.77 2.58
C SER A 43 -13.25 9.13 1.11
N ASP A 44 -12.26 9.95 0.81
CA ASP A 44 -11.92 10.31 -0.57
C ASP A 44 -10.99 9.29 -1.24
N CYS A 45 -10.62 8.24 -0.54
CA CYS A 45 -9.73 7.20 -1.06
C CYS A 45 -10.41 6.40 -2.19
N TRP A 46 -9.69 6.20 -3.29
CA TRP A 46 -10.20 5.49 -4.47
C TRP A 46 -9.92 3.99 -4.44
N ASP A 47 -9.28 3.50 -3.40
CA ASP A 47 -8.91 2.10 -3.26
C ASP A 47 -8.03 1.57 -4.40
N CYS A 48 -7.14 2.40 -4.90
CA CYS A 48 -6.27 2.06 -6.03
C CYS A 48 -5.04 1.23 -5.64
N PHE A 49 -4.75 1.09 -4.36
CA PHE A 49 -3.61 0.36 -3.81
C PHE A 49 -2.22 0.91 -4.19
N SER A 50 -2.13 2.02 -4.88
CA SER A 50 -0.83 2.57 -5.30
C SER A 50 0.08 2.90 -4.11
N CYS A 51 -0.48 3.51 -3.06
CA CYS A 51 0.27 3.84 -1.84
C CYS A 51 0.78 2.58 -1.12
N VAL A 52 -0.06 1.54 -1.08
CA VAL A 52 0.29 0.28 -0.42
C VAL A 52 1.51 -0.35 -1.10
N LYS A 53 1.52 -0.36 -2.43
CA LYS A 53 2.65 -0.88 -3.20
C LYS A 53 3.88 0.01 -3.12
N ALA A 54 3.70 1.32 -3.05
CA ALA A 54 4.81 2.27 -3.06
C ALA A 54 5.56 2.37 -1.73
N CYS A 55 4.89 2.06 -0.62
CA CYS A 55 5.51 2.20 0.70
C CYS A 55 6.66 1.21 0.88
N PRO A 56 7.92 1.68 1.06
CA PRO A 56 9.07 0.79 1.20
C PRO A 56 9.11 0.05 2.52
N ARG A 57 8.33 0.48 3.50
CA ARG A 57 8.30 -0.13 4.82
C ARG A 57 7.08 -1.01 5.05
N ALA A 58 6.23 -1.18 4.04
CA ALA A 58 5.00 -1.94 4.13
C ALA A 58 4.10 -1.46 5.29
N ALA A 59 4.08 -0.14 5.50
CA ALA A 59 3.32 0.48 6.58
C ALA A 59 1.84 0.69 6.24
N LEU A 60 1.47 0.53 4.97
CA LEU A 60 0.12 0.79 4.51
C LEU A 60 -0.61 -0.50 4.17
N SER A 61 -1.89 -0.56 4.49
CA SER A 61 -2.77 -1.67 4.14
C SER A 61 -4.16 -1.14 3.83
N ILE A 62 -4.95 -1.95 3.12
CA ILE A 62 -6.35 -1.64 2.87
C ILE A 62 -7.21 -2.64 3.65
N GLU A 63 -8.11 -2.13 4.48
CA GLU A 63 -9.09 -2.97 5.18
C GLU A 63 -10.20 -3.34 4.20
N LEU A 64 -10.48 -4.63 4.07
CA LEU A 64 -11.53 -5.11 3.19
C LEU A 64 -12.91 -4.77 3.77
N PRO A 65 -13.89 -4.44 2.90
CA PRO A 65 -15.24 -4.13 3.38
C PRO A 65 -15.95 -5.38 3.90
N PHE A 66 -16.87 -5.19 4.84
CA PHE A 66 -17.57 -6.31 5.44
C PHE A 66 -18.40 -7.13 4.43
N GLN A 67 -18.74 -6.56 3.29
CA GLN A 67 -19.44 -7.27 2.21
C GLN A 67 -18.61 -8.40 1.61
N ILE A 68 -17.27 -8.27 1.69
CA ILE A 68 -16.33 -9.29 1.19
C ILE A 68 -15.92 -10.22 2.32
N SER A 69 -15.78 -9.70 3.53
CA SER A 69 -15.33 -10.48 4.67
C SER A 69 -15.92 -9.92 5.97
N GLU A 70 -16.53 -10.77 6.76
CA GLU A 70 -17.05 -10.40 8.09
C GLU A 70 -15.90 -10.16 9.07
N ALA A 71 -14.77 -10.82 8.88
CA ALA A 71 -13.57 -10.56 9.65
C ALA A 71 -12.93 -9.27 9.15
N ARG A 72 -12.28 -8.55 10.05
CA ARG A 72 -11.58 -7.31 9.70
C ARG A 72 -10.24 -7.63 9.08
N LEU A 73 -10.26 -8.05 7.82
CA LEU A 73 -9.07 -8.45 7.09
C LEU A 73 -8.45 -7.25 6.39
N ARG A 74 -7.13 -7.25 6.32
CA ARG A 74 -6.35 -6.21 5.66
C ARG A 74 -5.48 -6.81 4.58
N LEU A 75 -5.40 -6.12 3.46
CA LEU A 75 -4.54 -6.52 2.35
C LEU A 75 -3.32 -5.62 2.31
N THR A 76 -2.14 -6.24 2.25
CA THR A 76 -0.87 -5.55 2.11
C THR A 76 -0.17 -6.01 0.84
N ALA A 77 0.70 -5.16 0.30
CA ALA A 77 1.52 -5.49 -0.86
C ALA A 77 2.93 -4.99 -0.63
N ARG A 78 3.91 -5.75 -1.12
CA ARG A 78 5.31 -5.34 -1.07
C ARG A 78 5.97 -5.68 -2.39
N ILE A 79 6.60 -4.69 -3.01
CA ILE A 79 7.35 -4.89 -4.25
C ILE A 79 8.75 -5.35 -3.90
N LYS A 80 9.16 -6.49 -4.48
CA LYS A 80 10.51 -7.04 -4.35
C LYS A 80 11.03 -7.31 -5.75
N GLU A 81 12.17 -6.73 -6.11
CA GLU A 81 12.79 -6.95 -7.42
C GLU A 81 11.79 -7.09 -8.56
N ASN A 82 11.47 -8.34 -8.95
CA ASN A 82 10.56 -8.64 -10.06
C ASN A 82 9.20 -9.17 -9.61
N HIS A 83 8.90 -9.10 -8.32
CA HIS A 83 7.69 -9.68 -7.78
C HIS A 83 6.96 -8.71 -6.88
N ILE A 84 5.65 -8.88 -6.79
CA ILE A 84 4.82 -8.20 -5.81
C ILE A 84 4.26 -9.27 -4.89
N VAL A 85 4.52 -9.16 -3.60
CA VAL A 85 4.03 -10.10 -2.59
C VAL A 85 2.80 -9.47 -1.94
N TRP A 86 1.65 -10.12 -2.13
CA TRP A 86 0.38 -9.73 -1.52
C TRP A 86 0.11 -10.62 -0.32
N LYS A 87 -0.27 -10.02 0.80
CA LYS A 87 -0.62 -10.77 2.00
C LYS A 87 -1.95 -10.31 2.54
N LEU A 88 -2.79 -11.28 2.87
CA LEU A 88 -4.06 -11.05 3.57
C LEU A 88 -3.82 -11.32 5.04
N ARG A 89 -4.07 -10.31 5.88
CA ARG A 89 -3.80 -10.38 7.32
C ARG A 89 -5.09 -10.17 8.12
N ASP A 90 -5.18 -10.83 9.27
CA ASP A 90 -6.28 -10.61 10.21
C ASP A 90 -5.99 -9.41 11.11
N HIS A 91 -6.92 -9.09 12.01
CA HIS A 91 -6.78 -7.97 12.92
C HIS A 91 -5.63 -8.12 13.93
N ALA A 92 -5.14 -9.34 14.13
CA ALA A 92 -3.97 -9.63 14.95
C ALA A 92 -2.67 -9.60 14.16
N ASP A 93 -2.74 -9.16 12.90
CA ASP A 93 -1.61 -9.05 11.96
C ASP A 93 -1.02 -10.40 11.54
N LYS A 94 -1.79 -11.48 11.70
CA LYS A 94 -1.38 -12.80 11.24
C LYS A 94 -1.67 -12.95 9.75
N ALA A 95 -0.68 -13.39 8.98
CA ALA A 95 -0.85 -13.63 7.56
C ALA A 95 -1.67 -14.91 7.33
N LEU A 96 -2.86 -14.76 6.74
CA LEU A 96 -3.75 -15.89 6.45
C LEU A 96 -3.50 -16.45 5.07
N LEU A 97 -3.06 -15.61 4.13
CA LEU A 97 -2.87 -15.99 2.74
C LEU A 97 -1.78 -15.12 2.15
N SER A 98 -0.95 -15.70 1.30
CA SER A 98 0.13 -14.99 0.63
C SER A 98 0.17 -15.37 -0.83
N TYR A 99 0.22 -14.37 -1.71
CA TYR A 99 0.39 -14.54 -3.15
C TYR A 99 1.63 -13.80 -3.62
N THR A 100 2.37 -14.41 -4.51
CA THR A 100 3.49 -13.76 -5.19
C THR A 100 3.15 -13.65 -6.67
N ILE A 101 3.13 -12.42 -7.18
CA ILE A 101 2.80 -12.13 -8.57
C ILE A 101 4.02 -11.51 -9.22
N LYS A 102 4.36 -11.99 -10.42
CA LYS A 102 5.48 -11.44 -11.17
C LYS A 102 5.15 -10.01 -11.61
N ASN A 103 6.09 -9.09 -11.39
CA ASN A 103 5.97 -7.73 -11.88
C ASN A 103 6.16 -7.72 -13.39
N ARG A 104 5.11 -7.40 -14.13
CA ARG A 104 5.09 -7.48 -15.59
C ARG A 104 5.46 -6.19 -16.30
N GLN A 105 5.79 -5.14 -15.56
CA GLN A 105 6.12 -3.86 -16.17
C GLN A 105 7.26 -3.94 -17.18
N GLU A 106 8.32 -4.66 -16.83
CA GLU A 106 9.45 -4.85 -17.74
C GLU A 106 9.07 -5.64 -18.96
N VAL A 107 8.23 -6.65 -18.78
CA VAL A 107 7.75 -7.49 -19.89
C VAL A 107 6.93 -6.65 -20.86
N VAL A 108 6.08 -5.76 -20.35
CA VAL A 108 5.29 -4.85 -21.19
C VAL A 108 6.19 -3.90 -21.96
N ARG A 109 7.19 -3.32 -21.30
CA ARG A 109 8.15 -2.43 -21.97
C ARG A 109 8.92 -3.14 -23.09
N ALA A 110 9.35 -4.36 -22.83
CA ALA A 110 10.06 -5.15 -23.83
C ALA A 110 9.20 -5.43 -25.05
N LYS A 111 7.90 -5.62 -24.85
CA LYS A 111 6.95 -5.81 -25.95
C LYS A 111 6.68 -4.52 -26.72
N ASP A 112 6.64 -3.40 -26.02
CA ASP A 112 6.39 -2.09 -26.63
C ASP A 112 7.57 -1.62 -27.47
N ASP A 113 8.77 -2.08 -27.17
CA ASP A 113 9.99 -1.76 -27.90
C ASP A 113 10.11 -2.55 -29.23
N VAL A 114 9.19 -3.45 -29.47
CA VAL A 114 9.13 -4.23 -30.71
C VAL A 114 8.12 -3.60 -31.67
#